data_5f5f3fabb37e5fa6baae01fe20291b97
#
_entry.id   5f5f3fabb37e5fa6baae01fe20291b97
#
_cell.length_a   1.000
_cell.length_b   1.000
_cell.length_c   1.000
_cell.angle_alpha   90.00
_cell.angle_beta   90.00
_cell.angle_gamma   90.00
#
_symmetry.space_group_name_H-M   'P 1'
#
loop_
_entity.id
_entity.type
_entity.pdbx_description
1 polymer ?
#
loop_
_entity_poly.entity_id
_entity_poly.type
_entity_poly.pdbx_seq_one_letter_code
_entity_poly.pdbx_strand_id
1 'polypeptide(L)'
;MFEVFAAHDIEYFFYNGGGDSQDTTFKVSEMAKKLKFPLKCVGIPKTVDNDLPYTDCSPGFGSVAKYIATSTLEAGLDVKSMAETSTKVFILEVMGRHAGWIAAASCLAATKAGDPPHIILLPEVPFEKTKFITQVKQTVKEQGYCVLSLIHISEPTRPYSI
;
A
#
# COMPACT_ATOMS: atom_id res chain seq x y z
N MET A 1 12.23 24.53 -16.64
CA MET A 1 12.80 24.27 -15.29
C MET A 1 14.23 24.76 -15.17
N PHE A 2 15.19 24.33 -16.01
CA PHE A 2 16.60 24.77 -15.90
C PHE A 2 16.79 26.29 -16.17
N GLU A 3 16.02 26.89 -17.06
CA GLU A 3 16.01 28.33 -17.26
C GLU A 3 15.63 29.10 -15.97
N VAL A 4 14.64 28.58 -15.24
CA VAL A 4 14.22 29.14 -13.96
C VAL A 4 15.33 28.95 -12.91
N PHE A 5 15.96 27.77 -12.88
CA PHE A 5 17.08 27.53 -11.96
C PHE A 5 18.25 28.47 -12.22
N ALA A 6 18.58 28.70 -13.50
CA ALA A 6 19.62 29.66 -13.87
C ALA A 6 19.24 31.10 -13.52
N ALA A 7 17.99 31.51 -13.76
CA ALA A 7 17.53 32.87 -13.47
C ALA A 7 17.53 33.21 -11.97
N HIS A 8 17.46 32.19 -11.10
CA HIS A 8 17.42 32.34 -9.65
C HIS A 8 18.68 31.80 -8.95
N ASP A 9 19.75 31.50 -9.67
CA ASP A 9 21.00 30.96 -9.13
C ASP A 9 20.83 29.74 -8.22
N ILE A 10 19.91 28.82 -8.61
CA ILE A 10 19.61 27.62 -7.84
C ILE A 10 20.67 26.56 -8.13
N GLU A 11 21.44 26.20 -7.14
CA GLU A 11 22.48 25.17 -7.19
C GLU A 11 22.06 23.83 -6.56
N TYR A 12 21.04 23.85 -5.70
CA TYR A 12 20.56 22.67 -4.97
C TYR A 12 19.07 22.47 -5.21
N PHE A 13 18.71 21.23 -5.56
CA PHE A 13 17.33 20.81 -5.75
C PHE A 13 17.03 19.65 -4.80
N PHE A 14 16.23 19.93 -3.77
CA PHE A 14 15.73 18.92 -2.84
C PHE A 14 14.31 18.54 -3.23
N TYR A 15 14.06 17.26 -3.42
CA TYR A 15 12.72 16.78 -3.78
C TYR A 15 12.26 15.69 -2.82
N ASN A 16 11.26 16.03 -2.00
CA ASN A 16 10.65 15.11 -1.05
C ASN A 16 9.46 14.41 -1.69
N GLY A 17 9.39 13.08 -1.57
CA GLY A 17 8.26 12.31 -2.09
C GLY A 17 8.52 10.82 -2.18
N GLY A 18 7.54 10.12 -2.75
CA GLY A 18 7.57 8.68 -2.97
C GLY A 18 8.44 8.26 -4.15
N GLY A 19 8.25 7.04 -4.63
CA GLY A 19 9.06 6.44 -5.71
C GLY A 19 9.10 7.29 -6.97
N ASP A 20 7.95 7.80 -7.44
CA ASP A 20 7.88 8.66 -8.63
C ASP A 20 8.66 9.98 -8.44
N SER A 21 8.67 10.53 -7.23
CA SER A 21 9.45 11.74 -6.91
C SER A 21 10.95 11.45 -6.92
N GLN A 22 11.36 10.29 -6.45
CA GLN A 22 12.77 9.88 -6.50
C GLN A 22 13.23 9.64 -7.93
N ASP A 23 12.42 9.00 -8.78
CA ASP A 23 12.68 8.85 -10.21
C ASP A 23 12.78 10.22 -10.90
N THR A 24 11.91 11.15 -10.56
CA THR A 24 11.99 12.54 -11.06
C THR A 24 13.30 13.21 -10.65
N THR A 25 13.70 13.08 -9.38
CA THR A 25 14.98 13.63 -8.90
C THR A 25 16.16 13.06 -9.67
N PHE A 26 16.14 11.76 -9.91
CA PHE A 26 17.16 11.08 -10.71
C PHE A 26 17.21 11.63 -12.16
N LYS A 27 16.05 11.72 -12.82
CA LYS A 27 15.95 12.27 -14.19
C LYS A 27 16.43 13.72 -14.29
N VAL A 28 16.10 14.55 -13.28
CA VAL A 28 16.59 15.94 -13.21
C VAL A 28 18.11 15.96 -13.07
N SER A 29 18.67 15.11 -12.23
CA SER A 29 20.12 14.99 -12.05
C SER A 29 20.83 14.61 -13.35
N GLU A 30 20.30 13.60 -14.06
CA GLU A 30 20.86 13.17 -15.35
C GLU A 30 20.76 14.26 -16.43
N MET A 31 19.65 15.02 -16.44
CA MET A 31 19.50 16.14 -17.35
C MET A 31 20.49 17.28 -17.02
N ALA A 32 20.67 17.58 -15.74
CA ALA A 32 21.66 18.57 -15.31
C ALA A 32 23.08 18.22 -15.78
N LYS A 33 23.48 16.93 -15.65
CA LYS A 33 24.76 16.42 -16.16
C LYS A 33 24.88 16.61 -17.69
N LYS A 34 23.85 16.24 -18.45
CA LYS A 34 23.82 16.38 -19.92
C LYS A 34 23.95 17.84 -20.35
N LEU A 35 23.30 18.75 -19.65
CA LEU A 35 23.35 20.20 -19.90
C LEU A 35 24.60 20.87 -19.32
N LYS A 36 25.44 20.13 -18.58
CA LYS A 36 26.58 20.67 -17.82
C LYS A 36 26.13 21.79 -16.86
N PHE A 37 24.91 21.69 -16.34
CA PHE A 37 24.36 22.65 -15.41
C PHE A 37 24.78 22.27 -13.98
N PRO A 38 25.31 23.21 -13.14
CA PRO A 38 25.89 22.89 -11.84
C PRO A 38 24.84 22.66 -10.75
N LEU A 39 23.86 21.79 -10.99
CA LEU A 39 22.79 21.48 -10.06
C LEU A 39 23.10 20.20 -9.26
N LYS A 40 23.00 20.29 -7.95
CA LYS A 40 23.07 19.15 -7.04
C LYS A 40 21.65 18.73 -6.65
N CYS A 41 21.25 17.52 -7.05
CA CYS A 41 19.93 16.99 -6.76
C CYS A 41 19.99 16.03 -5.58
N VAL A 42 19.10 16.19 -4.61
CA VAL A 42 18.97 15.35 -3.43
C VAL A 42 17.53 14.89 -3.28
N GLY A 43 17.29 13.59 -3.40
CA GLY A 43 16.00 13.00 -3.11
C GLY A 43 15.83 12.75 -1.61
N ILE A 44 14.65 13.05 -1.08
CA ILE A 44 14.26 12.78 0.31
C ILE A 44 13.07 11.83 0.25
N PRO A 45 13.30 10.49 0.29
CA PRO A 45 12.24 9.51 0.09
C PRO A 45 11.31 9.42 1.30
N LYS A 46 10.00 9.29 1.03
CA LYS A 46 8.99 8.94 2.02
C LYS A 46 7.90 8.10 1.35
N THR A 47 7.35 7.12 2.04
CA THR A 47 6.14 6.40 1.65
C THR A 47 5.64 5.57 2.83
N VAL A 48 4.32 5.48 3.00
CA VAL A 48 3.72 4.55 3.98
C VAL A 48 3.69 3.11 3.48
N ASP A 49 3.89 2.90 2.16
CA ASP A 49 3.86 1.58 1.52
C ASP A 49 5.02 0.68 1.96
N ASN A 50 6.04 1.27 2.59
CA ASN A 50 7.26 0.58 3.06
C ASN A 50 8.00 -0.15 1.93
N ASP A 51 8.02 0.44 0.74
CA ASP A 51 8.57 -0.13 -0.49
C ASP A 51 9.92 0.47 -0.92
N LEU A 52 10.57 1.20 -0.01
CA LEU A 52 11.89 1.78 -0.27
C LEU A 52 12.98 0.72 -0.13
N PRO A 53 13.85 0.55 -1.13
CA PRO A 53 14.98 -0.37 -1.03
C PRO A 53 15.95 0.05 0.09
N TYR A 54 16.57 -0.91 0.72
CA TYR A 54 17.53 -0.73 1.84
C TYR A 54 16.96 0.03 3.05
N THR A 55 15.64 -0.02 3.22
CA THR A 55 14.94 0.66 4.32
C THR A 55 14.04 -0.35 5.04
N ASP A 56 14.26 -0.54 6.35
CA ASP A 56 13.47 -1.47 7.15
C ASP A 56 12.08 -0.92 7.47
N CYS A 57 12.02 0.36 7.82
CA CYS A 57 10.77 1.03 8.14
C CYS A 57 10.73 2.45 7.56
N SER A 58 9.85 2.63 6.58
CA SER A 58 9.63 3.93 5.96
C SER A 58 8.84 4.87 6.88
N PRO A 59 9.02 6.20 6.74
CA PRO A 59 8.26 7.17 7.53
C PRO A 59 6.75 6.99 7.40
N GLY A 60 6.06 6.84 8.54
CA GLY A 60 4.61 6.66 8.61
C GLY A 60 4.14 5.21 8.56
N PHE A 61 4.97 4.25 8.13
CA PHE A 61 4.56 2.85 8.03
C PHE A 61 4.15 2.26 9.38
N GLY A 62 4.93 2.47 10.44
CA GLY A 62 4.60 1.97 11.78
C GLY A 62 3.25 2.49 12.30
N SER A 63 2.93 3.75 12.03
CA SER A 63 1.65 4.35 12.41
C SER A 63 0.49 3.76 11.61
N VAL A 64 0.64 3.57 10.29
CA VAL A 64 -0.41 2.97 9.46
C VAL A 64 -0.59 1.49 9.78
N ALA A 65 0.48 0.76 10.08
CA ALA A 65 0.41 -0.65 10.50
C ALA A 65 -0.45 -0.80 11.76
N LYS A 66 -0.22 0.05 12.77
CA LYS A 66 -1.05 0.09 13.98
C LYS A 66 -2.50 0.44 13.69
N TYR A 67 -2.75 1.43 12.85
CA TYR A 67 -4.09 1.83 12.45
C TYR A 67 -4.83 0.69 11.75
N ILE A 68 -4.20 0.03 10.80
CA ILE A 68 -4.79 -1.10 10.06
C ILE A 68 -5.09 -2.28 10.98
N ALA A 69 -4.19 -2.61 11.90
CA ALA A 69 -4.44 -3.65 12.89
C ALA A 69 -5.68 -3.35 13.75
N THR A 70 -5.79 -2.13 14.25
CA THR A 70 -6.94 -1.68 15.05
C THR A 70 -8.24 -1.71 14.24
N SER A 71 -8.23 -1.14 13.02
CA SER A 71 -9.39 -1.11 12.14
C SER A 71 -9.85 -2.50 11.71
N THR A 72 -8.91 -3.42 11.50
CA THR A 72 -9.21 -4.83 11.18
C THR A 72 -9.91 -5.51 12.35
N LEU A 73 -9.43 -5.28 13.56
CA LEU A 73 -10.04 -5.83 14.77
C LEU A 73 -11.47 -5.29 14.99
N GLU A 74 -11.64 -3.99 14.90
CA GLU A 74 -12.95 -3.34 15.07
C GLU A 74 -13.96 -3.82 14.02
N ALA A 75 -13.58 -3.81 12.73
CA ALA A 75 -14.41 -4.34 11.65
C ALA A 75 -14.71 -5.83 11.82
N GLY A 76 -13.76 -6.60 12.31
CA GLY A 76 -13.93 -8.02 12.60
C GLY A 76 -14.95 -8.29 13.69
N LEU A 77 -14.93 -7.51 14.76
CA LEU A 77 -15.92 -7.60 15.84
C LEU A 77 -17.33 -7.18 15.37
N ASP A 78 -17.42 -6.12 14.57
CA ASP A 78 -18.66 -5.66 14.01
C ASP A 78 -19.32 -6.72 13.11
N VAL A 79 -18.58 -7.24 12.12
CA VAL A 79 -19.08 -8.28 11.22
C VAL A 79 -19.45 -9.55 11.98
N LYS A 80 -18.67 -9.95 12.96
CA LYS A 80 -18.96 -11.11 13.80
C LYS A 80 -20.29 -10.96 14.53
N SER A 81 -20.61 -9.74 15.01
CA SER A 81 -21.84 -9.47 15.73
C SER A 81 -23.10 -9.63 14.87
N MET A 82 -22.99 -9.38 13.55
CA MET A 82 -24.12 -9.43 12.62
C MET A 82 -24.11 -10.64 11.67
N ALA A 83 -23.13 -11.49 11.75
CA ALA A 83 -22.88 -12.58 10.78
C ALA A 83 -24.05 -13.57 10.63
N GLU A 84 -24.83 -13.80 11.68
CA GLU A 84 -25.97 -14.71 11.63
C GLU A 84 -27.16 -14.12 10.85
N THR A 85 -27.35 -12.82 10.91
CA THR A 85 -28.55 -12.15 10.43
C THR A 85 -28.35 -11.31 9.18
N SER A 86 -27.12 -10.88 8.90
CA SER A 86 -26.83 -9.91 7.83
C SER A 86 -25.52 -10.21 7.13
N THR A 87 -24.51 -9.38 7.32
CA THR A 87 -23.24 -9.39 6.60
C THR A 87 -22.29 -10.45 7.12
N LYS A 88 -21.74 -11.26 6.22
CA LYS A 88 -20.79 -12.34 6.55
C LYS A 88 -19.37 -12.08 6.05
N VAL A 89 -19.18 -11.14 5.14
CA VAL A 89 -17.86 -10.88 4.53
C VAL A 89 -17.55 -9.40 4.60
N PHE A 90 -16.36 -9.09 5.09
CA PHE A 90 -15.83 -7.74 5.10
C PHE A 90 -14.48 -7.72 4.35
N ILE A 91 -14.31 -6.73 3.51
CA ILE A 91 -13.11 -6.53 2.70
C ILE A 91 -12.49 -5.19 3.09
N LEU A 92 -11.28 -5.24 3.65
CA LEU A 92 -10.48 -4.07 3.92
C LEU A 92 -9.46 -3.87 2.79
N GLU A 93 -9.75 -2.93 1.91
CA GLU A 93 -8.78 -2.50 0.90
C GLU A 93 -7.87 -1.44 1.51
N VAL A 94 -6.56 -1.67 1.42
CA VAL A 94 -5.53 -0.77 1.96
C VAL A 94 -4.61 -0.27 0.86
N MET A 95 -3.87 0.79 1.16
CA MET A 95 -2.86 1.32 0.24
C MET A 95 -1.72 0.32 0.02
N GLY A 96 -1.09 0.45 -1.11
CA GLY A 96 0.02 -0.36 -1.57
C GLY A 96 -0.22 -0.77 -3.02
N ARG A 97 0.70 -0.44 -3.93
CA ARG A 97 0.59 -0.80 -5.35
C ARG A 97 1.40 -2.06 -5.65
N HIS A 98 2.59 -2.12 -5.12
CA HIS A 98 3.59 -3.15 -5.44
C HIS A 98 4.14 -3.87 -4.22
N ALA A 99 3.78 -3.43 -3.02
CA ALA A 99 4.25 -4.01 -1.76
C ALA A 99 3.07 -4.27 -0.80
N GLY A 100 3.00 -5.48 -0.28
CA GLY A 100 1.90 -5.95 0.57
C GLY A 100 2.06 -5.64 2.06
N TRP A 101 3.01 -4.80 2.47
CA TRP A 101 3.32 -4.54 3.87
C TRP A 101 2.13 -4.04 4.68
N ILE A 102 1.35 -3.11 4.12
CA ILE A 102 0.18 -2.54 4.83
C ILE A 102 -0.92 -3.60 4.96
N ALA A 103 -1.18 -4.38 3.89
CA ALA A 103 -2.13 -5.49 3.97
C ALA A 103 -1.67 -6.55 4.98
N ALA A 104 -0.38 -6.90 4.97
CA ALA A 104 0.21 -7.83 5.93
C ALA A 104 0.08 -7.33 7.38
N ALA A 105 0.18 -6.02 7.63
CA ALA A 105 0.04 -5.45 8.97
C ALA A 105 -1.33 -5.73 9.60
N SER A 106 -2.37 -6.02 8.82
CA SER A 106 -3.68 -6.44 9.34
C SER A 106 -3.61 -7.71 10.18
N CYS A 107 -2.62 -8.58 9.96
CA CYS A 107 -2.44 -9.81 10.76
C CYS A 107 -2.19 -9.53 12.25
N LEU A 108 -1.72 -8.33 12.59
CA LEU A 108 -1.51 -7.92 13.98
C LEU A 108 -2.83 -7.76 14.76
N ALA A 109 -3.98 -7.78 14.09
CA ALA A 109 -5.29 -7.80 14.75
C ALA A 109 -5.59 -9.15 15.40
N ALA A 110 -5.05 -10.23 14.88
CA ALA A 110 -5.29 -11.58 15.38
C ALA A 110 -4.50 -11.83 16.68
N THR A 111 -5.18 -12.29 17.73
CA THR A 111 -4.57 -12.66 19.01
C THR A 111 -4.53 -14.17 19.21
N LYS A 112 -5.36 -14.91 18.49
CA LYS A 112 -5.45 -16.37 18.51
C LYS A 112 -5.90 -16.92 17.16
N ALA A 113 -5.77 -18.21 16.97
CA ALA A 113 -6.26 -18.88 15.75
C ALA A 113 -7.76 -18.66 15.57
N GLY A 114 -8.16 -18.31 14.33
CA GLY A 114 -9.53 -17.99 13.96
C GLY A 114 -9.95 -16.53 14.18
N ASP A 115 -9.07 -15.69 14.74
CA ASP A 115 -9.31 -14.25 14.75
C ASP A 115 -9.06 -13.63 13.35
N PRO A 116 -9.77 -12.55 12.99
CA PRO A 116 -9.53 -11.84 11.74
C PRO A 116 -8.17 -11.11 11.74
N PRO A 117 -7.56 -10.88 10.57
CA PRO A 117 -8.09 -11.22 9.25
C PRO A 117 -7.93 -12.71 8.93
N HIS A 118 -8.91 -13.30 8.26
CA HIS A 118 -8.86 -14.70 7.86
C HIS A 118 -8.10 -14.92 6.54
N ILE A 119 -8.08 -13.91 5.69
CA ILE A 119 -7.41 -13.92 4.39
C ILE A 119 -6.66 -12.60 4.21
N ILE A 120 -5.42 -12.69 3.78
CA ILE A 120 -4.62 -11.54 3.36
C ILE A 120 -4.15 -11.80 1.93
N LEU A 121 -4.48 -10.89 1.01
CA LEU A 121 -4.03 -10.97 -0.37
C LEU A 121 -2.90 -9.97 -0.58
N LEU A 122 -1.77 -10.50 -1.03
CA LEU A 122 -0.54 -9.76 -1.24
C LEU A 122 -0.30 -9.59 -2.75
N PRO A 123 0.21 -8.44 -3.21
CA PRO A 123 0.50 -8.21 -4.63
C PRO A 123 1.63 -9.10 -5.15
N GLU A 124 2.49 -9.59 -4.26
CA GLU A 124 3.60 -10.48 -4.56
C GLU A 124 3.14 -11.90 -4.92
N VAL A 125 1.87 -12.22 -4.68
CA VAL A 125 1.29 -13.56 -4.93
C VAL A 125 0.26 -13.46 -6.05
N PRO A 126 0.37 -14.27 -7.12
CA PRO A 126 -0.60 -14.29 -8.20
C PRO A 126 -2.03 -14.53 -7.69
N PHE A 127 -2.96 -13.67 -8.09
CA PHE A 127 -4.36 -13.78 -7.72
C PHE A 127 -5.10 -14.79 -8.60
N GLU A 128 -5.75 -15.75 -7.95
CA GLU A 128 -6.57 -16.77 -8.60
C GLU A 128 -8.01 -16.70 -8.09
N LYS A 129 -8.91 -16.17 -8.92
CA LYS A 129 -10.31 -15.89 -8.55
C LYS A 129 -11.05 -17.12 -8.00
N THR A 130 -10.89 -18.27 -8.62
CA THR A 130 -11.58 -19.50 -8.21
C THR A 130 -11.14 -19.96 -6.84
N LYS A 131 -9.84 -19.95 -6.59
CA LYS A 131 -9.24 -20.27 -5.30
C LYS A 131 -9.68 -19.31 -4.21
N PHE A 132 -9.66 -18.01 -4.51
CA PHE A 132 -10.12 -16.97 -3.61
C PHE A 132 -11.58 -17.17 -3.18
N ILE A 133 -12.50 -17.35 -4.13
CA ILE A 133 -13.92 -17.56 -3.82
C ILE A 133 -14.12 -18.82 -2.99
N THR A 134 -13.40 -19.89 -3.30
CA THR A 134 -13.45 -21.15 -2.53
C THR A 134 -12.99 -20.94 -1.10
N GLN A 135 -11.90 -20.23 -0.91
CA GLN A 135 -11.34 -19.92 0.42
C GLN A 135 -12.30 -19.06 1.24
N VAL A 136 -12.90 -18.01 0.65
CA VAL A 136 -13.91 -17.19 1.35
C VAL A 136 -15.10 -18.02 1.78
N LYS A 137 -15.65 -18.86 0.88
CA LYS A 137 -16.78 -19.73 1.22
C LYS A 137 -16.46 -20.72 2.33
N GLN A 138 -15.26 -21.30 2.29
CA GLN A 138 -14.79 -22.23 3.32
C GLN A 138 -14.67 -21.52 4.67
N THR A 139 -14.05 -20.35 4.70
CA THR A 139 -13.91 -19.55 5.92
C THR A 139 -15.27 -19.19 6.52
N VAL A 140 -16.22 -18.73 5.70
CA VAL A 140 -17.57 -18.43 6.19
C VAL A 140 -18.27 -19.68 6.73
N LYS A 141 -18.05 -20.84 6.12
CA LYS A 141 -18.62 -22.11 6.61
C LYS A 141 -18.05 -22.52 7.96
N GLU A 142 -16.74 -22.33 8.15
CA GLU A 142 -16.02 -22.79 9.36
C GLU A 142 -16.13 -21.78 10.53
N GLN A 143 -16.04 -20.49 10.21
CA GLN A 143 -15.97 -19.41 11.24
C GLN A 143 -17.28 -18.64 11.39
N GLY A 144 -18.24 -18.82 10.48
CA GLY A 144 -19.48 -18.04 10.42
C GLY A 144 -19.36 -16.72 9.66
N TYR A 145 -18.17 -16.19 9.51
CA TYR A 145 -17.87 -14.92 8.83
C TYR A 145 -16.46 -14.92 8.24
N CYS A 146 -16.16 -13.94 7.41
CA CYS A 146 -14.84 -13.78 6.80
C CYS A 146 -14.45 -12.29 6.73
N VAL A 147 -13.31 -11.97 7.31
CA VAL A 147 -12.68 -10.64 7.18
C VAL A 147 -11.40 -10.84 6.39
N LEU A 148 -11.21 -10.01 5.37
CA LEU A 148 -10.02 -10.09 4.55
C LEU A 148 -9.41 -8.71 4.32
N SER A 149 -8.08 -8.68 4.20
CA SER A 149 -7.31 -7.50 3.88
C SER A 149 -6.61 -7.70 2.54
N LEU A 150 -6.61 -6.67 1.73
CA LEU A 150 -5.97 -6.68 0.41
C LEU A 150 -5.49 -5.29 0.03
N ILE A 151 -4.54 -5.25 -0.89
CA ILE A 151 -4.26 -4.03 -1.65
C ILE A 151 -5.02 -4.10 -2.98
N HIS A 152 -4.96 -3.01 -3.75
CA HIS A 152 -5.52 -2.96 -5.10
C HIS A 152 -4.92 -4.07 -5.99
N ILE A 153 -5.71 -5.10 -6.30
CA ILE A 153 -5.24 -6.33 -6.97
C ILE A 153 -5.34 -6.21 -8.49
N SER A 154 -6.30 -5.44 -8.99
CA SER A 154 -6.47 -5.20 -10.43
C SER A 154 -7.03 -3.82 -10.67
N GLU A 155 -6.37 -3.04 -11.52
CA GLU A 155 -6.99 -1.84 -12.05
C GLU A 155 -8.23 -2.23 -12.85
N PRO A 156 -9.37 -1.54 -12.69
CA PRO A 156 -10.47 -1.69 -13.61
C PRO A 156 -9.95 -1.27 -14.99
N THR A 157 -9.69 -2.26 -15.85
CA THR A 157 -9.20 -2.07 -17.22
C THR A 157 -10.28 -1.49 -18.14
N ARG A 158 -10.99 -0.47 -17.71
CA ARG A 158 -11.79 0.36 -18.61
C ARG A 158 -11.06 1.66 -18.80
N PRO A 159 -10.55 1.94 -20.02
CA PRO A 159 -10.20 3.30 -20.35
C PRO A 159 -11.48 4.12 -20.16
N TYR A 160 -11.40 5.15 -19.33
CA TYR A 160 -12.44 6.17 -19.32
C TYR A 160 -12.45 6.75 -20.74
N SER A 161 -13.42 6.32 -21.56
CA SER A 161 -13.76 7.05 -22.76
C SER A 161 -14.38 8.36 -22.31
N ILE A 162 -13.61 9.41 -22.45
CA ILE A 162 -14.09 10.80 -22.39
C ILE A 162 -15.00 11.04 -23.58
#